data_55e39da434757b2655f5c82a42abaf52
#
_entry.id   55e39da434757b2655f5c82a42abaf52
#
_cell.length_a   1.000
_cell.length_b   1.000
_cell.length_c   1.000
_cell.angle_alpha   90.00
_cell.angle_beta   90.00
_cell.angle_gamma   90.00
#
_symmetry.space_group_name_H-M   'P 1'
#
loop_
_entity.id
_entity.type
_entity.pdbx_description
1 polymer ?
#
loop_
_entity_poly.entity_id
_entity_poly.type
_entity_poly.pdbx_seq_one_letter_code
_entity_poly.pdbx_strand_id
1 'polypeptide(L)'
;LAITEVYDDVNTAGVIASGGETDDNRPLIKGTGAEPGNTITVYNGDKVIGTAKVQADGTWSLEPTTPLPDGKYTLTAKETDGVGNVSGPSGEYIINVATVAAV
;
A
#
# COMPACT_ATOMS: atom_id res chain seq x y z
N LEU A 1 -5.40 6.05 -10.60
CA LEU A 1 -5.12 5.12 -9.50
C LEU A 1 -3.63 4.81 -9.46
N ALA A 2 -2.99 5.11 -8.36
CA ALA A 2 -1.57 4.83 -8.17
C ALA A 2 -1.25 4.67 -6.69
N ILE A 3 -0.23 3.86 -6.38
CA ILE A 3 0.45 3.87 -5.09
C ILE A 3 1.58 4.89 -5.25
N THR A 4 1.52 5.98 -4.49
CA THR A 4 2.46 7.10 -4.65
C THR A 4 3.60 7.07 -3.65
N GLU A 5 3.34 6.55 -2.45
CA GLU A 5 4.37 6.41 -1.41
C GLU A 5 4.02 5.28 -0.45
N VAL A 6 5.08 4.71 0.13
CA VAL A 6 4.98 3.85 1.31
C VAL A 6 5.85 4.51 2.37
N TYR A 7 5.28 4.71 3.55
CA TYR A 7 5.91 5.51 4.60
C TYR A 7 6.28 4.62 5.79
N ASP A 8 7.54 4.72 6.21
CA ASP A 8 8.08 4.04 7.38
C ASP A 8 8.07 5.01 8.55
N ASP A 9 7.46 4.64 9.68
CA ASP A 9 7.42 5.44 10.90
C ASP A 9 8.13 4.75 12.07
N VAL A 10 8.92 3.70 11.80
CA VAL A 10 9.70 2.98 12.80
C VAL A 10 11.18 3.36 12.66
N ASN A 11 11.85 3.63 13.78
CA ASN A 11 13.26 4.02 13.84
C ASN A 11 13.54 5.25 12.97
N THR A 12 14.03 5.06 11.75
CA THR A 12 14.25 6.16 10.82
C THR A 12 12.99 6.35 9.98
N ALA A 13 12.15 7.32 10.36
CA ALA A 13 10.92 7.59 9.63
C ALA A 13 11.20 8.24 8.28
N GLY A 14 10.38 7.92 7.28
CA GLY A 14 10.46 8.52 5.96
C GLY A 14 9.81 7.69 4.88
N VAL A 15 9.87 8.21 3.65
CA VAL A 15 9.32 7.54 2.48
C VAL A 15 10.26 6.40 2.06
N ILE A 16 9.66 5.23 1.81
CA ILE A 16 10.36 4.09 1.25
C ILE A 16 10.14 4.12 -0.26
N ALA A 17 11.18 4.37 -1.03
CA ALA A 17 11.10 4.33 -2.48
C ALA A 17 10.82 2.90 -2.97
N SER A 18 10.19 2.77 -4.14
CA SER A 18 9.96 1.44 -4.73
C SER A 18 11.29 0.71 -4.92
N GLY A 19 11.35 -0.53 -4.44
CA GLY A 19 12.58 -1.32 -4.36
C GLY A 19 13.32 -1.16 -3.04
N GLY A 20 12.85 -0.28 -2.15
CA GLY A 20 13.49 -0.02 -0.88
C GLY A 20 13.18 -1.04 0.19
N GLU A 21 13.89 -0.92 1.32
CA GLU A 21 13.77 -1.81 2.47
C GLU A 21 13.25 -1.02 3.68
N THR A 22 12.46 -1.67 4.52
CA THR A 22 11.91 -1.08 5.73
C THR A 22 11.94 -2.06 6.89
N ASP A 23 12.11 -1.55 8.10
CA ASP A 23 11.92 -2.31 9.34
C ASP A 23 10.49 -2.13 9.90
N ASP A 24 9.64 -1.39 9.23
CA ASP A 24 8.24 -1.21 9.61
C ASP A 24 7.39 -2.29 8.97
N ASN A 25 6.85 -3.20 9.79
CA ASN A 25 5.99 -4.28 9.28
C ASN A 25 4.52 -3.87 9.14
N ARG A 26 4.18 -2.63 9.45
CA ARG A 26 2.88 -2.02 9.16
C ARG A 26 3.07 -0.64 8.55
N PRO A 27 3.73 -0.58 7.39
CA PRO A 27 4.01 0.71 6.75
C PRO A 27 2.74 1.35 6.24
N LEU A 28 2.69 2.68 6.25
CA LEU A 28 1.56 3.43 5.72
C LEU A 28 1.67 3.51 4.21
N ILE A 29 0.69 2.92 3.52
CA ILE A 29 0.63 2.92 2.05
C ILE A 29 -0.28 4.05 1.62
N LYS A 30 0.22 4.94 0.77
CA LYS A 30 -0.53 6.10 0.28
C LYS A 30 -0.64 6.10 -1.23
N GLY A 31 -1.71 6.69 -1.73
CA GLY A 31 -1.88 6.78 -3.15
C GLY A 31 -2.98 7.74 -3.57
N THR A 32 -3.30 7.70 -4.86
CA THR A 32 -4.37 8.47 -5.48
C THR A 32 -5.38 7.53 -6.12
N GLY A 33 -6.64 7.93 -6.13
CA GLY A 33 -7.74 7.23 -6.77
C GLY A 33 -8.39 8.08 -7.84
N ALA A 34 -9.33 7.47 -8.59
CA ALA A 34 -10.05 8.16 -9.64
C ALA A 34 -11.21 8.99 -9.10
N GLU A 35 -11.91 8.48 -8.08
CA GLU A 35 -13.13 9.13 -7.58
C GLU A 35 -13.26 9.03 -6.07
N PRO A 36 -13.57 10.16 -5.39
CA PRO A 36 -13.86 10.14 -3.96
C PRO A 36 -14.99 9.15 -3.62
N GLY A 37 -14.84 8.47 -2.48
CA GLY A 37 -15.82 7.49 -2.01
C GLY A 37 -15.62 6.07 -2.54
N ASN A 38 -14.86 5.89 -3.62
CA ASN A 38 -14.54 4.55 -4.11
C ASN A 38 -13.65 3.80 -3.10
N THR A 39 -13.64 2.48 -3.20
CA THR A 39 -12.83 1.62 -2.33
C THR A 39 -11.57 1.20 -3.06
N ILE A 40 -10.43 1.39 -2.41
CA ILE A 40 -9.14 0.90 -2.90
C ILE A 40 -8.83 -0.42 -2.19
N THR A 41 -8.46 -1.43 -2.95
CA THR A 41 -7.94 -2.70 -2.41
C THR A 41 -6.48 -2.83 -2.78
N VAL A 42 -5.63 -3.01 -1.79
CA VAL A 42 -4.18 -3.16 -1.98
C VAL A 42 -3.82 -4.64 -1.91
N TYR A 43 -3.01 -5.08 -2.86
CA TYR A 43 -2.59 -6.46 -3.01
C TYR A 43 -1.08 -6.60 -2.90
N ASN A 44 -0.63 -7.76 -2.41
CA ASN A 44 0.72 -8.27 -2.63
C ASN A 44 0.60 -9.43 -3.61
N GLY A 45 0.99 -9.20 -4.87
CA GLY A 45 0.67 -10.15 -5.91
C GLY A 45 -0.83 -10.31 -6.07
N ASP A 46 -1.37 -11.47 -5.77
CA ASP A 46 -2.82 -11.75 -5.78
C ASP A 46 -3.43 -11.79 -4.37
N LYS A 47 -2.64 -11.50 -3.33
CA LYS A 47 -3.09 -11.58 -1.94
C LYS A 47 -3.49 -10.20 -1.43
N VAL A 48 -4.68 -10.08 -0.84
CA VAL A 48 -5.18 -8.80 -0.30
C VAL A 48 -4.42 -8.43 0.96
N ILE A 49 -3.89 -7.20 0.98
CA ILE A 49 -3.29 -6.59 2.16
C ILE A 49 -4.36 -5.87 2.98
N GLY A 50 -5.24 -5.12 2.32
CA GLY A 50 -6.28 -4.37 2.98
C GLY A 50 -7.02 -3.44 2.04
N THR A 51 -7.93 -2.64 2.60
CA THR A 51 -8.75 -1.70 1.83
C THR A 51 -8.75 -0.32 2.47
N ALA A 52 -9.01 0.69 1.64
CA ALA A 52 -9.15 2.08 2.09
C ALA A 52 -10.18 2.80 1.20
N LYS A 53 -10.69 3.93 1.67
CA LYS A 53 -11.60 4.78 0.89
C LYS A 53 -10.86 5.95 0.27
N VAL A 54 -11.22 6.30 -0.95
CA VAL A 54 -10.71 7.51 -1.60
C VAL A 54 -11.36 8.72 -0.94
N GLN A 55 -10.52 9.65 -0.49
CA GLN A 55 -10.94 10.87 0.20
C GLN A 55 -11.46 11.93 -0.77
N ALA A 56 -12.02 13.02 -0.23
CA ALA A 56 -12.58 14.10 -1.04
C ALA A 56 -11.54 14.74 -1.97
N ASP A 57 -10.27 14.71 -1.61
CA ASP A 57 -9.17 15.26 -2.43
C ASP A 57 -8.59 14.24 -3.42
N GLY A 58 -9.16 13.04 -3.51
CA GLY A 58 -8.70 12.00 -4.42
C GLY A 58 -7.56 11.14 -3.88
N THR A 59 -7.15 11.33 -2.64
CA THR A 59 -6.09 10.52 -2.02
C THR A 59 -6.67 9.40 -1.17
N TRP A 60 -5.85 8.40 -0.88
CA TRP A 60 -6.19 7.33 0.06
C TRP A 60 -4.94 6.91 0.82
N SER A 61 -5.15 6.31 1.98
CA SER A 61 -4.06 5.75 2.77
C SER A 61 -4.52 4.49 3.48
N LEU A 62 -3.60 3.54 3.62
CA LEU A 62 -3.87 2.26 4.25
C LEU A 62 -2.69 1.87 5.12
N GLU A 63 -2.94 1.60 6.40
CA GLU A 63 -1.98 0.93 7.28
C GLU A 63 -2.46 -0.50 7.47
N PRO A 64 -1.63 -1.52 7.17
CA PRO A 64 -2.03 -2.92 7.39
C PRO A 64 -2.38 -3.16 8.85
N THR A 65 -3.52 -3.81 9.11
CA THR A 65 -3.95 -4.13 10.49
C THR A 65 -3.19 -5.32 11.05
N THR A 66 -2.71 -6.20 10.17
CA THR A 66 -1.91 -7.36 10.54
C THR A 66 -0.47 -7.11 10.12
N PRO A 67 0.52 -7.34 11.01
CA PRO A 67 1.92 -7.18 10.63
C PRO A 67 2.28 -8.03 9.42
N LEU A 68 3.04 -7.44 8.49
CA LEU A 68 3.51 -8.14 7.31
C LEU A 68 4.75 -8.94 7.66
N PRO A 69 4.80 -10.26 7.39
CA PRO A 69 6.03 -11.04 7.58
C PRO A 69 7.18 -10.47 6.77
N ASP A 70 8.41 -10.72 7.20
CA ASP A 70 9.60 -10.33 6.46
C ASP A 70 9.56 -10.93 5.05
N GLY A 71 9.96 -10.13 4.07
CA GLY A 71 10.00 -10.56 2.69
C GLY A 71 9.76 -9.43 1.71
N LYS A 72 9.76 -9.78 0.43
CA LYS A 72 9.50 -8.85 -0.66
C LYS A 72 8.00 -8.77 -0.94
N TYR A 73 7.51 -7.54 -1.05
CA TYR A 73 6.11 -7.26 -1.38
C TYR A 73 6.03 -6.48 -2.68
N THR A 74 5.28 -7.01 -3.64
CA THR A 74 4.96 -6.31 -4.88
C THR A 74 3.55 -5.77 -4.74
N LEU A 75 3.45 -4.51 -4.36
CA LEU A 75 2.17 -3.88 -4.05
C LEU A 75 1.51 -3.34 -5.30
N THR A 76 0.23 -3.67 -5.46
CA THR A 76 -0.64 -3.08 -6.48
C THR A 76 -1.95 -2.70 -5.82
N ALA A 77 -2.73 -1.86 -6.49
CA ALA A 77 -4.03 -1.45 -5.99
C ALA A 77 -5.07 -1.52 -7.11
N LYS A 78 -6.31 -1.80 -6.73
CA LYS A 78 -7.47 -1.74 -7.61
C LYS A 78 -8.52 -0.85 -6.96
N GLU A 79 -9.30 -0.18 -7.79
CA GLU A 79 -10.37 0.71 -7.33
C GLU A 79 -11.71 0.11 -7.67
N THR A 80 -12.61 0.07 -6.68
CA THR A 80 -13.98 -0.45 -6.85
C THR A 80 -14.95 0.71 -6.63
N ASP A 81 -15.84 0.94 -7.59
CA ASP A 81 -16.87 1.98 -7.46
C ASP A 81 -18.08 1.50 -6.67
N GLY A 82 -19.07 2.39 -6.47
CA GLY A 82 -20.25 2.10 -5.67
C GLY A 82 -21.19 1.04 -6.24
N VAL A 83 -21.03 0.66 -7.50
CA VAL A 83 -21.86 -0.37 -8.15
C VAL A 83 -21.10 -1.67 -8.42
N GLY A 84 -19.87 -1.77 -7.92
CA GLY A 84 -19.08 -3.00 -7.97
C GLY A 84 -18.16 -3.15 -9.18
N ASN A 85 -17.99 -2.10 -9.98
CA ASN A 85 -17.01 -2.14 -11.08
C ASN A 85 -15.59 -2.00 -10.51
N VAL A 86 -14.69 -2.88 -10.93
CA VAL A 86 -13.31 -2.93 -10.45
C VAL A 86 -12.36 -2.54 -11.58
N SER A 87 -11.47 -1.59 -11.29
CA SER A 87 -10.44 -1.16 -12.25
C SER A 87 -9.39 -2.23 -12.45
N GLY A 88 -8.58 -2.07 -13.50
CA GLY A 88 -7.33 -2.81 -13.64
C GLY A 88 -6.34 -2.42 -12.54
N PRO A 89 -5.27 -3.21 -12.33
CA PRO A 89 -4.30 -2.91 -11.28
C PRO A 89 -3.49 -1.66 -11.57
N SER A 90 -3.08 -0.98 -10.50
CA SER A 90 -2.11 0.11 -10.58
C SER A 90 -0.73 -0.42 -10.97
N GLY A 91 0.21 0.49 -11.24
CA GLY A 91 1.62 0.14 -11.32
C GLY A 91 2.12 -0.47 -10.01
N GLU A 92 3.18 -1.24 -10.09
CA GLU A 92 3.75 -1.92 -8.93
C GLU A 92 4.57 -0.97 -8.06
N TYR A 93 4.49 -1.17 -6.75
CA TYR A 93 5.35 -0.50 -5.78
C TYR A 93 5.99 -1.60 -4.93
N ILE A 94 7.30 -1.73 -4.98
CA ILE A 94 8.01 -2.86 -4.36
C ILE A 94 8.64 -2.40 -3.06
N ILE A 95 8.39 -3.16 -1.98
CA ILE A 95 9.07 -2.96 -0.70
C ILE A 95 9.62 -4.28 -0.19
N ASN A 96 10.67 -4.20 0.62
CA ASN A 96 11.21 -5.35 1.34
C ASN A 96 11.05 -5.08 2.84
N VAL A 97 10.33 -5.95 3.52
CA VAL A 97 10.16 -5.86 4.97
C VAL A 97 11.22 -6.71 5.65
N ALA A 98 12.02 -6.08 6.49
CA ALA A 98 13.10 -6.73 7.24
C ALA A 98 13.09 -6.19 8.67
N THR A 99 12.25 -6.76 9.52
CA THR A 99 12.02 -6.27 10.89
C THR A 99 13.11 -6.72 11.84
N VAL A 100 13.90 -7.71 11.47
CA VAL A 100 14.97 -8.26 12.29
C VAL A 100 16.30 -8.01 11.58
N ALA A 101 17.26 -7.43 12.31
CA ALA A 101 18.59 -7.23 11.76
C ALA A 101 19.20 -8.59 11.40
N ALA A 102 19.84 -8.65 10.24
CA ALA A 102 20.61 -9.82 9.85
C ALA A 102 21.79 -9.99 10.82
N VAL A 103 21.96 -11.17 11.30
CA VAL A 103 23.04 -11.50 12.23
C VAL A 103 24.13 -12.27 11.51
#